data_6377158535eda7522f8f13511d9019ef
#
_entry.id   6377158535eda7522f8f13511d9019ef
#
_cell.length_a   1.000
_cell.length_b   1.000
_cell.length_c   1.000
_cell.angle_alpha   90.00
_cell.angle_beta   90.00
_cell.angle_gamma   90.00
#
_symmetry.space_group_name_H-M   'P 1'
#
loop_
_entity.id
_entity.type
_entity.pdbx_description
1 polymer ?
#
loop_
_entity_poly.entity_id
_entity_poly.type
_entity_poly.pdbx_seq_one_letter_code
_entity_poly.pdbx_strand_id
1 'polypeptide(L)'
;MPFSSLGLSPELLRAVGDSGYSTPTPVQKEAIPAILAGRDVWACAQTGSGKTAAFALPLLQNLQKVEREAPLRLHTLILVPTRELAAQVGESIKSFAGYLGRPVKVICAFGGVSINPQMMALRGGADIVVATPGRLLDLVDHNALRLAGTATLVLDEADRLLDLGFADELGNILERLPHRRQNLLFSATFPPDVRALAQQLLHDPIHIDVPTVAATQPDILQRSIHVDPARRTQLLRHLINKHGWSRTLVFVATRYATEHIAVKLRRLGIPATAFSGDMSQGARTWALADFKAGRVKVLIATDVAARGIDIAQLPAVVNYDLPRSTTDYVHRIGRTGRAGESGVAVSFVPSNVENHFRLIEKRQGLRVPREVIAGFEPSGAKMT
;
A
#
# COMPACT_ATOMS: atom_id res chain seq x y z
N MET A 1 11.06 -22.93 8.64
CA MET A 1 12.24 -22.19 9.14
C MET A 1 11.69 -21.08 10.05
N PRO A 2 12.03 -21.03 11.34
CA PRO A 2 11.55 -19.99 12.26
C PRO A 2 12.35 -18.69 12.11
N PHE A 3 11.85 -17.58 12.67
CA PHE A 3 12.57 -16.29 12.66
C PHE A 3 13.96 -16.36 13.31
N SER A 4 14.13 -17.21 14.32
CA SER A 4 15.42 -17.40 15.02
C SER A 4 16.55 -17.91 14.12
N SER A 5 16.23 -18.52 12.98
CA SER A 5 17.22 -19.00 12.00
C SER A 5 17.59 -17.96 10.94
N LEU A 6 16.99 -16.76 10.97
CA LEU A 6 17.22 -15.71 9.97
C LEU A 6 18.36 -14.74 10.36
N GLY A 7 19.03 -14.97 11.49
CA GLY A 7 20.16 -14.14 11.94
C GLY A 7 19.77 -12.86 12.66
N LEU A 8 18.52 -12.74 13.12
CA LEU A 8 18.04 -11.59 13.90
C LEU A 8 18.51 -11.67 15.37
N SER A 9 18.75 -10.50 15.98
CA SER A 9 19.11 -10.39 17.39
C SER A 9 17.96 -10.77 18.32
N PRO A 10 18.25 -11.15 19.58
CA PRO A 10 17.21 -11.51 20.54
C PRO A 10 16.16 -10.42 20.77
N GLU A 11 16.56 -9.14 20.70
CA GLU A 11 15.67 -7.99 20.85
C GLU A 11 14.66 -7.94 19.71
N LEU A 12 15.12 -8.12 18.46
CA LEU A 12 14.25 -8.12 17.28
C LEU A 12 13.40 -9.38 17.21
N LEU A 13 13.88 -10.52 17.70
CA LEU A 13 13.06 -11.74 17.82
C LEU A 13 11.90 -11.53 18.82
N ARG A 14 12.13 -10.83 19.93
CA ARG A 14 11.04 -10.43 20.86
C ARG A 14 10.05 -9.49 20.16
N ALA A 15 10.55 -8.47 19.44
CA ALA A 15 9.70 -7.54 18.69
C ALA A 15 8.78 -8.27 17.69
N VAL A 16 9.31 -9.26 16.99
CA VAL A 16 8.58 -10.13 16.06
C VAL A 16 7.49 -10.93 16.77
N GLY A 17 7.82 -11.57 17.90
CA GLY A 17 6.89 -12.37 18.71
C GLY A 17 5.73 -11.53 19.24
N ASP A 18 6.02 -10.38 19.86
CA ASP A 18 5.01 -9.48 20.44
C ASP A 18 4.14 -8.81 19.36
N SER A 19 4.64 -8.72 18.13
CA SER A 19 3.87 -8.27 16.97
C SER A 19 2.99 -9.36 16.36
N GLY A 20 2.96 -10.57 16.93
CA GLY A 20 2.13 -11.68 16.48
C GLY A 20 2.65 -12.44 15.25
N TYR A 21 3.90 -12.22 14.85
CA TYR A 21 4.51 -12.98 13.76
C TYR A 21 5.01 -14.35 14.27
N SER A 22 4.31 -15.42 13.94
CA SER A 22 4.68 -16.78 14.36
C SER A 22 5.69 -17.45 13.41
N THR A 23 5.52 -17.27 12.12
CA THR A 23 6.37 -17.86 11.08
C THR A 23 6.72 -16.81 10.01
N PRO A 24 7.97 -16.77 9.54
CA PRO A 24 8.36 -15.84 8.50
C PRO A 24 7.70 -16.20 7.16
N THR A 25 7.24 -15.18 6.48
CA THR A 25 6.69 -15.30 5.12
C THR A 25 7.82 -15.63 4.12
N PRO A 26 7.50 -16.11 2.90
CA PRO A 26 8.52 -16.41 1.90
C PRO A 26 9.46 -15.24 1.63
N VAL A 27 8.94 -14.00 1.44
CA VAL A 27 9.79 -12.83 1.22
C VAL A 27 10.70 -12.52 2.43
N GLN A 28 10.23 -12.75 3.65
CA GLN A 28 11.04 -12.54 4.85
C GLN A 28 12.17 -13.57 4.98
N LYS A 29 11.90 -14.82 4.64
CA LYS A 29 12.90 -15.91 4.70
C LYS A 29 14.11 -15.64 3.81
N GLU A 30 13.88 -15.02 2.65
CA GLU A 30 14.93 -14.76 1.66
C GLU A 30 15.54 -13.36 1.82
N ALA A 31 14.71 -12.32 2.06
CA ALA A 31 15.21 -10.96 2.14
C ALA A 31 15.99 -10.67 3.42
N ILE A 32 15.55 -11.16 4.58
CA ILE A 32 16.24 -10.85 5.86
C ILE A 32 17.70 -11.28 5.83
N PRO A 33 18.07 -12.54 5.51
CA PRO A 33 19.49 -12.95 5.45
C PRO A 33 20.27 -12.19 4.38
N ALA A 34 19.68 -11.95 3.19
CA ALA A 34 20.33 -11.22 2.12
C ALA A 34 20.69 -9.79 2.52
N ILE A 35 19.75 -9.07 3.16
CA ILE A 35 19.96 -7.71 3.63
C ILE A 35 21.01 -7.65 4.77
N LEU A 36 20.99 -8.61 5.69
CA LEU A 36 22.00 -8.73 6.75
C LEU A 36 23.41 -8.98 6.20
N ALA A 37 23.51 -9.69 5.08
CA ALA A 37 24.76 -9.94 4.36
C ALA A 37 25.22 -8.75 3.50
N GLY A 38 24.50 -7.63 3.49
CA GLY A 38 24.84 -6.44 2.70
C GLY A 38 24.57 -6.56 1.21
N ARG A 39 23.81 -7.59 0.74
CA ARG A 39 23.48 -7.80 -0.67
C ARG A 39 22.32 -6.90 -1.09
N ASP A 40 22.36 -6.44 -2.34
CA ASP A 40 21.20 -5.81 -2.96
C ASP A 40 20.07 -6.83 -3.14
N VAL A 41 18.83 -6.34 -3.06
CA VAL A 41 17.64 -7.19 -3.16
C VAL A 41 16.70 -6.67 -4.23
N TRP A 42 16.24 -7.57 -5.08
CA TRP A 42 15.16 -7.38 -6.04
C TRP A 42 14.00 -8.31 -5.67
N ALA A 43 13.00 -7.79 -4.98
CA ALA A 43 11.90 -8.61 -4.47
C ALA A 43 10.58 -8.33 -5.18
N CYS A 44 10.03 -9.38 -5.80
CA CYS A 44 8.65 -9.42 -6.31
C CYS A 44 7.74 -9.99 -5.23
N ALA A 45 6.92 -9.13 -4.60
CA ALA A 45 6.03 -9.57 -3.54
C ALA A 45 4.82 -8.65 -3.40
N GLN A 46 3.64 -9.23 -3.29
CA GLN A 46 2.38 -8.49 -3.18
C GLN A 46 2.27 -7.67 -1.89
N THR A 47 1.36 -6.69 -1.87
CA THR A 47 0.98 -5.98 -0.64
C THR A 47 0.42 -6.97 0.38
N GLY A 48 0.87 -6.86 1.64
CA GLY A 48 0.46 -7.78 2.71
C GLY A 48 1.27 -9.07 2.81
N SER A 49 2.30 -9.27 1.97
CA SER A 49 3.23 -10.41 2.06
C SER A 49 4.25 -10.30 3.20
N GLY A 50 4.25 -9.19 3.96
CA GLY A 50 5.21 -8.96 5.03
C GLY A 50 6.48 -8.25 4.61
N LYS A 51 6.51 -7.54 3.46
CA LYS A 51 7.67 -6.77 2.95
C LYS A 51 8.24 -5.81 3.97
N THR A 52 7.39 -5.06 4.67
CA THR A 52 7.85 -4.07 5.65
C THR A 52 8.74 -4.68 6.73
N ALA A 53 8.33 -5.79 7.33
CA ALA A 53 9.16 -6.49 8.30
C ALA A 53 10.40 -7.13 7.64
N ALA A 54 10.30 -7.57 6.37
CA ALA A 54 11.41 -8.17 5.64
C ALA A 54 12.60 -7.22 5.46
N PHE A 55 12.35 -5.90 5.30
CA PHE A 55 13.45 -4.93 5.25
C PHE A 55 13.67 -4.20 6.60
N ALA A 56 12.62 -3.90 7.37
CA ALA A 56 12.77 -3.11 8.59
C ALA A 56 13.62 -3.81 9.66
N LEU A 57 13.41 -5.11 9.89
CA LEU A 57 14.13 -5.88 10.89
C LEU A 57 15.65 -5.91 10.62
N PRO A 58 16.14 -6.33 9.44
CA PRO A 58 17.57 -6.36 9.16
C PRO A 58 18.19 -4.95 9.10
N LEU A 59 17.46 -3.93 8.65
CA LEU A 59 17.94 -2.54 8.67
C LEU A 59 18.17 -2.04 10.09
N LEU A 60 17.25 -2.31 11.00
CA LEU A 60 17.39 -1.98 12.42
C LEU A 60 18.58 -2.71 13.05
N GLN A 61 18.79 -3.98 12.71
CA GLN A 61 19.94 -4.74 13.19
C GLN A 61 21.28 -4.20 12.67
N ASN A 62 21.35 -3.89 11.37
CA ASN A 62 22.55 -3.31 10.79
C ASN A 62 22.85 -1.93 11.37
N LEU A 63 21.83 -1.13 11.65
CA LEU A 63 21.98 0.16 12.29
C LEU A 63 22.63 0.06 13.68
N GLN A 64 22.38 -0.99 14.44
CA GLN A 64 23.00 -1.19 15.76
C GLN A 64 24.53 -1.35 15.71
N LYS A 65 25.07 -1.78 14.57
CA LYS A 65 26.52 -1.93 14.36
C LYS A 65 27.20 -0.60 14.02
N VAL A 66 26.42 0.46 13.73
CA VAL A 66 26.95 1.76 13.35
C VAL A 66 27.14 2.63 14.58
N GLU A 67 28.31 3.23 14.70
CA GLU A 67 28.59 4.19 15.77
C GLU A 67 27.67 5.42 15.63
N ARG A 68 27.15 5.88 16.76
CA ARG A 68 26.20 7.00 16.76
C ARG A 68 26.97 8.32 16.85
N GLU A 69 26.88 9.10 15.80
CA GLU A 69 27.45 10.43 15.73
C GLU A 69 26.41 11.52 16.10
N ALA A 70 26.89 12.70 16.49
CA ALA A 70 26.06 13.89 16.67
C ALA A 70 26.61 15.03 15.79
N PRO A 71 25.83 15.63 14.88
CA PRO A 71 24.43 15.29 14.56
C PRO A 71 24.31 13.93 13.88
N LEU A 72 23.13 13.27 14.03
CA LEU A 72 22.87 11.99 13.40
C LEU A 72 22.99 12.10 11.88
N ARG A 73 23.67 11.12 11.27
CA ARG A 73 23.69 10.97 9.81
C ARG A 73 22.56 10.05 9.37
N LEU A 74 21.94 10.40 8.25
CA LEU A 74 20.95 9.51 7.64
C LEU A 74 21.62 8.20 7.19
N HIS A 75 21.29 7.12 7.86
CA HIS A 75 21.82 5.81 7.51
C HIS A 75 20.90 5.10 6.49
N THR A 76 19.60 5.19 6.66
CA THR A 76 18.63 4.48 5.82
C THR A 76 17.58 5.44 5.28
N LEU A 77 17.44 5.46 3.96
CA LEU A 77 16.37 6.16 3.25
C LEU A 77 15.39 5.13 2.67
N ILE A 78 14.10 5.31 2.98
CA ILE A 78 13.01 4.49 2.45
C ILE A 78 12.08 5.39 1.65
N LEU A 79 11.97 5.14 0.35
CA LEU A 79 11.06 5.86 -0.54
C LEU A 79 9.79 5.05 -0.75
N VAL A 80 8.66 5.73 -0.58
CA VAL A 80 7.32 5.15 -0.70
C VAL A 80 6.42 6.08 -1.52
N PRO A 81 5.41 5.55 -2.24
CA PRO A 81 4.59 6.36 -3.15
C PRO A 81 3.58 7.26 -2.44
N THR A 82 3.16 6.94 -1.20
CA THR A 82 2.06 7.65 -0.54
C THR A 82 2.39 8.02 0.90
N ARG A 83 1.67 9.06 1.39
CA ARG A 83 1.80 9.56 2.78
C ARG A 83 1.40 8.51 3.79
N GLU A 84 0.31 7.79 3.49
CA GLU A 84 -0.23 6.75 4.35
C GLU A 84 0.77 5.61 4.51
N LEU A 85 1.41 5.21 3.41
CA LEU A 85 2.44 4.18 3.45
C LEU A 85 3.69 4.69 4.19
N ALA A 86 4.08 5.96 4.03
CA ALA A 86 5.19 6.55 4.81
C ALA A 86 4.91 6.50 6.31
N ALA A 87 3.71 6.88 6.73
CA ALA A 87 3.32 6.82 8.14
C ALA A 87 3.29 5.37 8.65
N GLN A 88 2.71 4.44 7.89
CA GLN A 88 2.59 3.03 8.25
C GLN A 88 3.95 2.33 8.37
N VAL A 89 4.83 2.51 7.38
CA VAL A 89 6.19 1.96 7.40
C VAL A 89 6.98 2.55 8.57
N GLY A 90 6.88 3.87 8.77
CA GLY A 90 7.55 4.55 9.88
C GLY A 90 7.06 4.08 11.24
N GLU A 91 5.76 3.84 11.42
CA GLU A 91 5.18 3.30 12.65
C GLU A 91 5.66 1.87 12.92
N SER A 92 5.66 1.01 11.90
CA SER A 92 6.18 -0.35 12.01
C SER A 92 7.65 -0.36 12.42
N ILE A 93 8.49 0.50 11.82
CA ILE A 93 9.91 0.59 12.17
C ILE A 93 10.08 1.10 13.61
N LYS A 94 9.32 2.11 14.04
CA LYS A 94 9.36 2.62 15.42
C LYS A 94 8.94 1.56 16.43
N SER A 95 7.92 0.77 16.12
CA SER A 95 7.46 -0.34 16.96
C SER A 95 8.60 -1.37 17.18
N PHE A 96 9.25 -1.82 16.11
CA PHE A 96 10.38 -2.74 16.23
C PHE A 96 11.59 -2.09 16.92
N ALA A 97 11.87 -0.81 16.62
CA ALA A 97 12.98 -0.08 17.23
C ALA A 97 12.84 0.10 18.74
N GLY A 98 11.61 0.10 19.27
CA GLY A 98 11.33 0.18 20.70
C GLY A 98 11.92 -0.97 21.53
N TYR A 99 12.27 -2.09 20.90
CA TYR A 99 12.90 -3.23 21.57
C TYR A 99 14.43 -3.14 21.62
N LEU A 100 15.02 -2.21 20.86
CA LEU A 100 16.47 -2.08 20.79
C LEU A 100 17.03 -1.36 22.02
N GLY A 101 18.25 -1.71 22.42
CA GLY A 101 18.93 -1.11 23.58
C GLY A 101 19.35 0.35 23.40
N ARG A 102 19.21 0.90 22.17
CA ARG A 102 19.48 2.31 21.87
C ARG A 102 18.31 2.98 21.16
N PRO A 103 18.05 4.28 21.39
CA PRO A 103 17.01 5.00 20.67
C PRO A 103 17.34 5.12 19.19
N VAL A 104 16.34 4.89 18.32
CA VAL A 104 16.44 5.07 16.87
C VAL A 104 15.50 6.21 16.46
N LYS A 105 16.05 7.24 15.79
CA LYS A 105 15.27 8.38 15.33
C LYS A 105 14.74 8.12 13.92
N VAL A 106 13.44 7.83 13.83
CA VAL A 106 12.72 7.55 12.59
C VAL A 106 11.82 8.74 12.25
N ILE A 107 12.04 9.36 11.10
CA ILE A 107 11.26 10.50 10.61
C ILE A 107 10.45 10.09 9.38
N CYS A 108 9.14 10.45 9.37
CA CYS A 108 8.28 10.31 8.22
C CYS A 108 8.13 11.66 7.53
N ALA A 109 8.42 11.71 6.22
CA ALA A 109 8.42 12.94 5.42
C ALA A 109 7.48 12.78 4.21
N PHE A 110 6.40 13.57 4.17
CA PHE A 110 5.41 13.47 3.09
C PHE A 110 4.73 14.82 2.82
N GLY A 111 4.34 15.02 1.56
CA GLY A 111 3.70 16.23 1.10
C GLY A 111 2.27 16.45 1.63
N GLY A 112 1.69 17.61 1.31
CA GLY A 112 0.31 17.99 1.63
C GLY A 112 0.03 18.33 3.08
N VAL A 113 1.09 18.52 3.86
CA VAL A 113 1.11 19.14 5.19
C VAL A 113 2.25 20.15 5.24
N SER A 114 2.24 21.05 6.22
CA SER A 114 3.34 22.00 6.40
C SER A 114 4.70 21.31 6.48
N ILE A 115 5.70 21.87 5.83
CA ILE A 115 7.08 21.37 5.86
C ILE A 115 7.75 21.66 7.21
N ASN A 116 7.39 22.78 7.86
CA ASN A 116 8.07 23.28 9.07
C ASN A 116 8.14 22.26 10.22
N PRO A 117 7.07 21.54 10.60
CA PRO A 117 7.16 20.51 11.64
C PRO A 117 8.13 19.39 11.27
N GLN A 118 8.22 19.03 9.97
CA GLN A 118 9.13 17.98 9.51
C GLN A 118 10.59 18.47 9.52
N MET A 119 10.85 19.71 9.13
CA MET A 119 12.16 20.34 9.26
C MET A 119 12.60 20.42 10.73
N MET A 120 11.69 20.81 11.62
CA MET A 120 11.98 20.83 13.07
C MET A 120 12.29 19.44 13.61
N ALA A 121 11.53 18.42 13.20
CA ALA A 121 11.79 17.05 13.60
C ALA A 121 13.15 16.51 13.11
N LEU A 122 13.65 17.02 11.98
CA LEU A 122 14.95 16.66 11.42
C LEU A 122 16.13 17.39 12.09
N ARG A 123 15.89 18.37 13.00
CA ARG A 123 16.99 18.99 13.76
C ARG A 123 17.79 17.94 14.51
N GLY A 124 19.12 18.01 14.38
CA GLY A 124 20.02 17.00 14.92
C GLY A 124 20.08 15.70 14.11
N GLY A 125 19.52 15.69 12.89
CA GLY A 125 19.57 14.56 11.96
C GLY A 125 18.51 13.49 12.25
N ALA A 126 18.61 12.34 11.57
CA ALA A 126 17.78 11.17 11.74
C ALA A 126 18.58 9.90 11.36
N ASP A 127 18.30 8.77 11.99
CA ASP A 127 18.87 7.47 11.63
C ASP A 127 18.18 6.91 10.37
N ILE A 128 16.84 7.00 10.33
CA ILE A 128 16.01 6.48 9.26
C ILE A 128 15.01 7.56 8.81
N VAL A 129 14.89 7.76 7.52
CA VAL A 129 13.84 8.60 6.92
C VAL A 129 12.98 7.76 5.99
N VAL A 130 11.66 7.80 6.21
CA VAL A 130 10.66 7.24 5.31
C VAL A 130 9.96 8.39 4.61
N ALA A 131 10.07 8.46 3.29
CA ALA A 131 9.64 9.66 2.58
C ALA A 131 8.89 9.37 1.27
N THR A 132 7.99 10.30 0.90
CA THR A 132 7.56 10.45 -0.50
C THR A 132 8.57 11.30 -1.26
N PRO A 133 8.85 10.98 -2.57
CA PRO A 133 9.94 11.60 -3.31
C PRO A 133 9.93 13.14 -3.30
N GLY A 134 8.84 13.78 -3.68
CA GLY A 134 8.76 15.25 -3.76
C GLY A 134 9.05 15.92 -2.42
N ARG A 135 8.50 15.43 -1.28
CA ARG A 135 8.79 16.01 0.04
C ARG A 135 10.23 15.77 0.49
N LEU A 136 10.83 14.66 0.11
CA LEU A 136 12.25 14.45 0.39
C LEU A 136 13.10 15.52 -0.29
N LEU A 137 12.85 15.78 -1.59
CA LEU A 137 13.56 16.84 -2.33
C LEU A 137 13.35 18.21 -1.70
N ASP A 138 12.10 18.56 -1.34
CA ASP A 138 11.81 19.81 -0.62
C ASP A 138 12.69 19.97 0.64
N LEU A 139 12.82 18.92 1.46
CA LEU A 139 13.61 18.94 2.68
C LEU A 139 15.12 19.04 2.43
N VAL A 140 15.61 18.40 1.36
CA VAL A 140 17.02 18.49 0.93
C VAL A 140 17.32 19.88 0.39
N ASP A 141 16.46 20.44 -0.45
CA ASP A 141 16.62 21.77 -1.03
C ASP A 141 16.56 22.89 0.01
N HIS A 142 15.82 22.70 1.11
CA HIS A 142 15.81 23.57 2.28
C HIS A 142 16.96 23.28 3.27
N ASN A 143 17.94 22.44 2.92
CA ASN A 143 19.05 22.02 3.79
C ASN A 143 18.62 21.43 5.15
N ALA A 144 17.40 20.93 5.26
CA ALA A 144 16.90 20.26 6.47
C ALA A 144 17.38 18.81 6.59
N LEU A 145 17.78 18.19 5.48
CA LEU A 145 18.26 16.82 5.41
C LEU A 145 19.44 16.73 4.43
N ARG A 146 20.46 15.94 4.80
CA ARG A 146 21.60 15.61 3.93
C ARG A 146 21.58 14.12 3.61
N LEU A 147 21.72 13.77 2.33
CA LEU A 147 21.69 12.39 1.86
C LEU A 147 23.07 11.70 1.83
N ALA A 148 24.16 12.45 1.98
CA ALA A 148 25.54 11.97 1.81
C ALA A 148 25.93 10.83 2.76
N GLY A 149 25.22 10.63 3.86
CA GLY A 149 25.48 9.54 4.83
C GLY A 149 24.66 8.28 4.59
N THR A 150 23.83 8.24 3.55
CA THR A 150 22.91 7.13 3.31
C THR A 150 23.65 5.87 2.89
N ALA A 151 23.64 4.87 3.76
CA ALA A 151 24.25 3.55 3.52
C ALA A 151 23.28 2.56 2.87
N THR A 152 21.97 2.74 3.07
CA THR A 152 20.95 1.87 2.47
C THR A 152 19.78 2.69 1.91
N LEU A 153 19.41 2.38 0.68
CA LEU A 153 18.21 2.87 0.01
C LEU A 153 17.19 1.73 -0.14
N VAL A 154 15.95 1.99 0.24
CA VAL A 154 14.81 1.11 -0.03
C VAL A 154 13.82 1.82 -0.93
N LEU A 155 13.42 1.17 -2.03
CA LEU A 155 12.25 1.55 -2.83
C LEU A 155 11.15 0.55 -2.52
N ASP A 156 10.09 0.97 -1.83
CA ASP A 156 8.92 0.12 -1.57
C ASP A 156 7.76 0.54 -2.47
N GLU A 157 7.05 -0.44 -3.01
CA GLU A 157 6.05 -0.26 -4.06
C GLU A 157 6.60 0.52 -5.27
N ALA A 158 7.76 0.06 -5.82
CA ALA A 158 8.46 0.74 -6.91
C ALA A 158 7.60 0.91 -8.17
N ASP A 159 6.76 -0.05 -8.51
CA ASP A 159 5.75 0.06 -9.58
C ASP A 159 4.80 1.24 -9.34
N ARG A 160 4.41 1.48 -8.12
CA ARG A 160 3.54 2.59 -7.74
C ARG A 160 4.25 3.94 -7.75
N LEU A 161 5.53 3.96 -7.38
CA LEU A 161 6.34 5.19 -7.48
C LEU A 161 6.38 5.69 -8.92
N LEU A 162 6.60 4.78 -9.89
CA LEU A 162 6.63 5.13 -11.31
C LEU A 162 5.22 5.43 -11.85
N ASP A 163 4.20 4.65 -11.52
CA ASP A 163 2.81 4.87 -11.92
C ASP A 163 2.26 6.25 -11.48
N LEU A 164 2.76 6.80 -10.38
CA LEU A 164 2.38 8.12 -9.87
C LEU A 164 3.19 9.27 -10.49
N GLY A 165 4.12 8.95 -11.36
CA GLY A 165 4.92 9.91 -12.11
C GLY A 165 6.15 10.44 -11.36
N PHE A 166 6.65 9.74 -10.34
CA PHE A 166 7.83 10.15 -9.57
C PHE A 166 9.17 9.76 -10.23
N ALA A 167 9.19 9.48 -11.53
CA ALA A 167 10.42 9.07 -12.22
C ALA A 167 11.52 10.15 -12.14
N ASP A 168 11.15 11.43 -12.39
CA ASP A 168 12.09 12.56 -12.37
C ASP A 168 12.60 12.83 -10.96
N GLU A 169 11.71 12.81 -9.95
CA GLU A 169 12.13 12.98 -8.55
C GLU A 169 13.04 11.85 -8.09
N LEU A 170 12.75 10.59 -8.50
CA LEU A 170 13.63 9.47 -8.20
C LEU A 170 15.02 9.67 -8.83
N GLY A 171 15.11 10.07 -10.10
CA GLY A 171 16.36 10.41 -10.75
C GLY A 171 17.17 11.45 -9.94
N ASN A 172 16.54 12.56 -9.61
CA ASN A 172 17.12 13.64 -8.82
C ASN A 172 17.60 13.19 -7.42
N ILE A 173 16.86 12.28 -6.77
CA ILE A 173 17.26 11.71 -5.47
C ILE A 173 18.48 10.80 -5.64
N LEU A 174 18.47 9.91 -6.64
CA LEU A 174 19.54 8.95 -6.89
C LEU A 174 20.88 9.64 -7.19
N GLU A 175 20.87 10.76 -7.91
CA GLU A 175 22.05 11.59 -8.18
C GLU A 175 22.67 12.23 -6.92
N ARG A 176 21.85 12.48 -5.90
CA ARG A 176 22.28 13.10 -4.62
C ARG A 176 22.70 12.08 -3.56
N LEU A 177 22.50 10.79 -3.82
CA LEU A 177 22.87 9.70 -2.91
C LEU A 177 24.32 9.23 -3.15
N PRO A 178 25.00 8.69 -2.13
CA PRO A 178 26.29 8.05 -2.31
C PRO A 178 26.24 6.91 -3.34
N HIS A 179 27.27 6.82 -4.20
CA HIS A 179 27.35 5.70 -5.16
C HIS A 179 27.46 4.34 -4.47
N ARG A 180 28.24 4.25 -3.39
CA ARG A 180 28.39 3.02 -2.62
C ARG A 180 27.36 2.97 -1.51
N ARG A 181 26.30 2.20 -1.75
CA ARG A 181 25.22 1.94 -0.81
C ARG A 181 24.58 0.59 -1.13
N GLN A 182 23.87 0.03 -0.18
CA GLN A 182 22.99 -1.12 -0.42
C GLN A 182 21.66 -0.63 -0.98
N ASN A 183 21.13 -1.29 -2.02
CA ASN A 183 19.86 -0.94 -2.63
C ASN A 183 18.88 -2.09 -2.50
N LEU A 184 17.69 -1.80 -2.01
CA LEU A 184 16.61 -2.75 -1.82
C LEU A 184 15.39 -2.29 -2.61
N LEU A 185 14.96 -3.09 -3.59
CA LEU A 185 13.81 -2.78 -4.43
C LEU A 185 12.70 -3.81 -4.20
N PHE A 186 11.57 -3.34 -3.71
CA PHE A 186 10.37 -4.12 -3.48
C PHE A 186 9.25 -3.62 -4.39
N SER A 187 8.62 -4.52 -5.12
CA SER A 187 7.52 -4.21 -6.02
C SER A 187 6.52 -5.36 -6.07
N ALA A 188 5.26 -5.06 -6.37
CA ALA A 188 4.26 -6.10 -6.62
C ALA A 188 4.31 -6.60 -8.06
N THR A 189 4.74 -5.74 -9.00
CA THR A 189 4.85 -6.02 -10.42
C THR A 189 6.14 -5.44 -10.99
N PHE A 190 6.62 -6.02 -12.09
CA PHE A 190 7.82 -5.57 -12.78
C PHE A 190 7.56 -5.27 -14.26
N PRO A 191 6.82 -4.20 -14.58
CA PRO A 191 6.69 -3.69 -15.92
C PRO A 191 8.06 -3.19 -16.45
N PRO A 192 8.19 -2.91 -17.76
CA PRO A 192 9.47 -2.57 -18.36
C PRO A 192 10.23 -1.41 -17.71
N ASP A 193 9.54 -0.38 -17.26
CA ASP A 193 10.09 0.78 -16.57
C ASP A 193 10.65 0.45 -15.17
N VAL A 194 9.94 -0.38 -14.39
CA VAL A 194 10.44 -0.87 -13.09
C VAL A 194 11.67 -1.78 -13.30
N ARG A 195 11.68 -2.61 -14.35
CA ARG A 195 12.85 -3.43 -14.69
C ARG A 195 14.05 -2.58 -15.07
N ALA A 196 13.83 -1.53 -15.88
CA ALA A 196 14.88 -0.59 -16.25
C ALA A 196 15.47 0.12 -15.00
N LEU A 197 14.62 0.59 -14.11
CA LEU A 197 15.05 1.18 -12.84
C LEU A 197 15.86 0.18 -12.00
N ALA A 198 15.38 -1.06 -11.88
CA ALA A 198 16.08 -2.10 -11.12
C ALA A 198 17.46 -2.42 -11.70
N GLN A 199 17.57 -2.54 -13.02
CA GLN A 199 18.86 -2.79 -13.72
C GLN A 199 19.85 -1.64 -13.56
N GLN A 200 19.37 -0.41 -13.50
CA GLN A 200 20.20 0.76 -13.27
C GLN A 200 20.66 0.89 -11.80
N LEU A 201 19.81 0.50 -10.86
CA LEU A 201 20.00 0.73 -9.43
C LEU A 201 20.75 -0.38 -8.72
N LEU A 202 20.46 -1.65 -9.06
CA LEU A 202 20.88 -2.81 -8.30
C LEU A 202 22.19 -3.42 -8.85
N HIS A 203 23.07 -3.85 -7.92
CA HIS A 203 24.34 -4.49 -8.23
C HIS A 203 24.34 -5.94 -7.74
N ASP A 204 24.37 -6.90 -8.64
CA ASP A 204 24.34 -8.35 -8.34
C ASP A 204 23.28 -8.70 -7.27
N PRO A 205 21.99 -8.35 -7.48
CA PRO A 205 20.99 -8.50 -6.47
C PRO A 205 20.59 -9.95 -6.22
N ILE A 206 20.13 -10.24 -5.01
CA ILE A 206 19.36 -11.45 -4.74
C ILE A 206 17.95 -11.24 -5.32
N HIS A 207 17.60 -12.07 -6.29
CA HIS A 207 16.25 -12.09 -6.86
C HIS A 207 15.33 -12.91 -5.98
N ILE A 208 14.31 -12.27 -5.43
CA ILE A 208 13.28 -12.90 -4.62
C ILE A 208 11.98 -12.81 -5.40
N ASP A 209 11.61 -13.89 -6.01
CA ASP A 209 10.32 -14.01 -6.67
C ASP A 209 9.42 -14.86 -5.78
N VAL A 210 8.60 -14.20 -4.97
CA VAL A 210 7.56 -14.90 -4.23
C VAL A 210 6.46 -15.20 -5.22
N PRO A 211 6.36 -16.46 -5.69
CA PRO A 211 5.31 -16.83 -6.62
C PRO A 211 4.00 -16.33 -6.05
N THR A 212 3.23 -15.66 -6.86
CA THR A 212 1.80 -15.54 -6.58
C THR A 212 1.33 -16.98 -6.50
N VAL A 213 1.20 -17.49 -5.26
CA VAL A 213 0.84 -18.88 -5.07
C VAL A 213 -0.48 -19.05 -5.79
N ALA A 214 -0.44 -19.64 -6.98
CA ALA A 214 -1.64 -20.08 -7.69
C ALA A 214 -2.45 -21.10 -6.86
N ALA A 215 -1.86 -21.56 -5.75
CA ALA A 215 -2.44 -22.52 -4.82
C ALA A 215 -3.40 -21.92 -3.77
N THR A 216 -3.47 -20.59 -3.65
CA THR A 216 -4.60 -19.89 -3.01
C THR A 216 -4.72 -18.53 -3.66
N GLN A 217 -5.31 -18.47 -4.87
CA GLN A 217 -6.03 -17.24 -5.20
C GLN A 217 -6.86 -16.95 -3.96
N PRO A 218 -6.73 -15.74 -3.37
CA PRO A 218 -7.61 -15.40 -2.25
C PRO A 218 -9.00 -15.80 -2.70
N ASP A 219 -9.73 -16.52 -1.86
CA ASP A 219 -11.09 -17.00 -2.17
C ASP A 219 -12.00 -15.77 -2.30
N ILE A 220 -11.78 -15.04 -3.41
CA ILE A 220 -12.51 -13.83 -3.74
C ILE A 220 -13.64 -14.24 -4.67
N LEU A 221 -14.83 -14.31 -4.12
CA LEU A 221 -16.03 -14.43 -4.92
C LEU A 221 -16.22 -13.16 -5.75
N GLN A 222 -15.87 -13.21 -7.03
CA GLN A 222 -16.08 -12.09 -7.94
C GLN A 222 -17.50 -12.13 -8.50
N ARG A 223 -18.22 -11.03 -8.35
CA ARG A 223 -19.57 -10.84 -8.86
C ARG A 223 -19.63 -9.64 -9.77
N SER A 224 -20.34 -9.73 -10.86
CA SER A 224 -20.60 -8.58 -11.74
C SER A 224 -22.10 -8.36 -11.89
N ILE A 225 -22.57 -7.17 -11.56
CA ILE A 225 -23.99 -6.87 -11.51
C ILE A 225 -24.33 -5.82 -12.57
N HIS A 226 -25.22 -6.21 -13.47
CA HIS A 226 -25.75 -5.30 -14.49
C HIS A 226 -26.80 -4.38 -13.83
N VAL A 227 -26.59 -3.08 -13.88
CA VAL A 227 -27.43 -2.08 -13.21
C VAL A 227 -27.35 -0.73 -13.90
N ASP A 228 -28.45 0.01 -13.94
CA ASP A 228 -28.48 1.37 -14.45
C ASP A 228 -27.66 2.34 -13.58
N PRO A 229 -26.93 3.29 -14.19
CA PRO A 229 -26.11 4.27 -13.46
C PRO A 229 -26.88 4.99 -12.33
N ALA A 230 -28.14 5.35 -12.57
CA ALA A 230 -28.98 6.08 -11.61
C ALA A 230 -29.34 5.24 -10.35
N ARG A 231 -29.33 3.90 -10.47
CA ARG A 231 -29.79 2.97 -9.42
C ARG A 231 -28.65 2.37 -8.61
N ARG A 232 -27.39 2.61 -8.99
CA ARG A 232 -26.20 2.00 -8.36
C ARG A 232 -26.10 2.25 -6.86
N THR A 233 -26.41 3.47 -6.38
CA THR A 233 -26.33 3.77 -4.93
C THR A 233 -27.41 3.04 -4.14
N GLN A 234 -28.61 2.87 -4.70
CA GLN A 234 -29.69 2.10 -4.07
C GLN A 234 -29.34 0.61 -4.03
N LEU A 235 -28.76 0.08 -5.11
CA LEU A 235 -28.26 -1.29 -5.18
C LEU A 235 -27.13 -1.52 -4.16
N LEU A 236 -26.19 -0.59 -4.04
CA LEU A 236 -25.11 -0.67 -3.04
C LEU A 236 -25.68 -0.79 -1.62
N ARG A 237 -26.65 0.07 -1.28
CA ARG A 237 -27.37 -0.03 0.01
C ARG A 237 -28.04 -1.38 0.20
N HIS A 238 -28.74 -1.87 -0.84
CA HIS A 238 -29.42 -3.16 -0.80
C HIS A 238 -28.44 -4.29 -0.51
N LEU A 239 -27.30 -4.34 -1.21
CA LEU A 239 -26.29 -5.38 -1.02
C LEU A 239 -25.66 -5.32 0.38
N ILE A 240 -25.30 -4.14 0.89
CA ILE A 240 -24.74 -3.96 2.23
C ILE A 240 -25.72 -4.52 3.28
N ASN A 241 -27.00 -4.18 3.19
CA ASN A 241 -28.00 -4.64 4.15
C ASN A 241 -28.29 -6.14 4.00
N LYS A 242 -28.44 -6.62 2.77
CA LYS A 242 -28.75 -8.02 2.49
C LYS A 242 -27.65 -8.97 2.99
N HIS A 243 -26.40 -8.60 2.80
CA HIS A 243 -25.25 -9.43 3.17
C HIS A 243 -24.67 -9.09 4.56
N GLY A 244 -25.16 -8.07 5.22
CA GLY A 244 -24.69 -7.68 6.56
C GLY A 244 -23.21 -7.24 6.59
N TRP A 245 -22.66 -6.72 5.49
CA TRP A 245 -21.24 -6.35 5.44
C TRP A 245 -20.90 -5.31 6.51
N SER A 246 -19.98 -5.69 7.38
CA SER A 246 -19.55 -4.84 8.49
C SER A 246 -18.68 -3.67 8.04
N ARG A 247 -17.83 -3.89 7.03
CA ARG A 247 -16.96 -2.91 6.40
C ARG A 247 -16.90 -3.14 4.91
N THR A 248 -17.05 -2.07 4.13
CA THR A 248 -17.03 -2.14 2.66
C THR A 248 -16.18 -1.00 2.09
N LEU A 249 -15.23 -1.32 1.25
CA LEU A 249 -14.48 -0.33 0.48
C LEU A 249 -15.13 -0.20 -0.90
N VAL A 250 -15.52 1.03 -1.25
CA VAL A 250 -16.20 1.34 -2.51
C VAL A 250 -15.30 2.21 -3.37
N PHE A 251 -14.98 1.75 -4.57
CA PHE A 251 -14.15 2.47 -5.52
C PHE A 251 -14.97 3.26 -6.52
N VAL A 252 -14.65 4.54 -6.66
CA VAL A 252 -15.28 5.47 -7.60
C VAL A 252 -14.24 6.18 -8.47
N ALA A 253 -14.67 6.66 -9.65
CA ALA A 253 -13.76 7.26 -10.62
C ALA A 253 -13.32 8.69 -10.26
N THR A 254 -14.12 9.46 -9.50
CA THR A 254 -13.88 10.89 -9.27
C THR A 254 -13.97 11.27 -7.78
N ARG A 255 -13.24 12.33 -7.41
CA ARG A 255 -13.31 12.91 -6.05
C ARG A 255 -14.72 13.38 -5.70
N TYR A 256 -15.41 14.03 -6.64
CA TYR A 256 -16.80 14.44 -6.46
C TYR A 256 -17.69 13.26 -6.09
N ALA A 257 -17.54 12.13 -6.78
CA ALA A 257 -18.34 10.94 -6.53
C ALA A 257 -18.13 10.38 -5.11
N THR A 258 -16.92 10.53 -4.52
CA THR A 258 -16.67 10.04 -3.16
C THR A 258 -17.62 10.71 -2.15
N GLU A 259 -17.69 12.03 -2.15
CA GLU A 259 -18.55 12.76 -1.22
C GLU A 259 -20.03 12.61 -1.56
N HIS A 260 -20.39 12.70 -2.86
CA HIS A 260 -21.77 12.58 -3.31
C HIS A 260 -22.42 11.25 -2.88
N ILE A 261 -21.69 10.14 -3.04
CA ILE A 261 -22.19 8.81 -2.66
C ILE A 261 -22.20 8.67 -1.13
N ALA A 262 -21.16 9.19 -0.42
CA ALA A 262 -21.15 9.17 1.03
C ALA A 262 -22.35 9.89 1.63
N VAL A 263 -22.67 11.10 1.14
CA VAL A 263 -23.86 11.86 1.56
C VAL A 263 -25.14 11.07 1.30
N LYS A 264 -25.29 10.48 0.11
CA LYS A 264 -26.47 9.67 -0.23
C LYS A 264 -26.62 8.46 0.70
N LEU A 265 -25.54 7.73 0.99
CA LEU A 265 -25.58 6.58 1.87
C LEU A 265 -25.92 6.98 3.32
N ARG A 266 -25.35 8.08 3.84
CA ARG A 266 -25.68 8.61 5.16
C ARG A 266 -27.18 8.96 5.28
N ARG A 267 -27.74 9.62 4.26
CA ARG A 267 -29.19 9.90 4.18
C ARG A 267 -30.05 8.63 4.15
N LEU A 268 -29.50 7.54 3.67
CA LEU A 268 -30.14 6.23 3.63
C LEU A 268 -29.86 5.38 4.88
N GLY A 269 -29.27 5.96 5.92
CA GLY A 269 -29.01 5.32 7.22
C GLY A 269 -27.77 4.44 7.27
N ILE A 270 -26.86 4.53 6.28
CA ILE A 270 -25.60 3.77 6.29
C ILE A 270 -24.45 4.71 6.69
N PRO A 271 -23.69 4.41 7.78
CA PRO A 271 -22.50 5.15 8.14
C PRO A 271 -21.44 5.06 7.03
N ALA A 272 -21.24 6.15 6.30
CA ALA A 272 -20.35 6.21 5.15
C ALA A 272 -19.49 7.46 5.18
N THR A 273 -18.24 7.37 4.75
CA THR A 273 -17.34 8.51 4.63
C THR A 273 -16.61 8.50 3.30
N ALA A 274 -16.34 9.71 2.77
CA ALA A 274 -15.50 9.89 1.61
C ALA A 274 -14.02 9.77 2.00
N PHE A 275 -13.20 9.34 1.05
CA PHE A 275 -11.75 9.28 1.20
C PHE A 275 -11.09 9.70 -0.11
N SER A 276 -10.61 10.93 -0.16
CA SER A 276 -10.05 11.53 -1.37
C SER A 276 -8.78 12.32 -1.09
N GLY A 277 -8.07 12.68 -2.16
CA GLY A 277 -6.84 13.48 -2.07
C GLY A 277 -7.04 14.91 -1.56
N ASP A 278 -8.26 15.45 -1.64
CA ASP A 278 -8.58 16.82 -1.20
C ASP A 278 -8.78 16.93 0.32
N MET A 279 -8.90 15.81 1.02
CA MET A 279 -9.01 15.81 2.48
C MET A 279 -7.69 16.21 3.13
N SER A 280 -7.77 16.98 4.22
CA SER A 280 -6.61 17.21 5.07
C SER A 280 -6.06 15.89 5.63
N GLN A 281 -4.77 15.84 5.94
CA GLN A 281 -4.15 14.62 6.47
C GLN A 281 -4.83 14.17 7.78
N GLY A 282 -5.20 15.11 8.65
CA GLY A 282 -5.97 14.80 9.86
C GLY A 282 -7.29 14.13 9.55
N ALA A 283 -8.08 14.69 8.61
CA ALA A 283 -9.36 14.11 8.21
C ALA A 283 -9.20 12.70 7.60
N ARG A 284 -8.14 12.46 6.82
CA ARG A 284 -7.83 11.13 6.28
C ARG A 284 -7.49 10.14 7.38
N THR A 285 -6.66 10.54 8.34
CA THR A 285 -6.29 9.70 9.49
C THR A 285 -7.53 9.31 10.29
N TRP A 286 -8.41 10.27 10.60
CA TRP A 286 -9.67 10.01 11.29
C TRP A 286 -10.60 9.07 10.51
N ALA A 287 -10.80 9.33 9.21
CA ALA A 287 -11.64 8.49 8.35
C ALA A 287 -11.18 7.03 8.34
N LEU A 288 -9.86 6.80 8.24
CA LEU A 288 -9.28 5.46 8.27
C LEU A 288 -9.42 4.80 9.66
N ALA A 289 -9.16 5.55 10.73
CA ALA A 289 -9.30 5.04 12.09
C ALA A 289 -10.77 4.65 12.40
N ASP A 290 -11.73 5.47 11.98
CA ASP A 290 -13.16 5.20 12.16
C ASP A 290 -13.61 4.00 11.34
N PHE A 291 -13.11 3.86 10.12
CA PHE A 291 -13.40 2.71 9.27
C PHE A 291 -12.77 1.42 9.82
N LYS A 292 -11.52 1.46 10.27
CA LYS A 292 -10.84 0.31 10.91
C LYS A 292 -11.56 -0.13 12.18
N ALA A 293 -12.03 0.83 12.98
CA ALA A 293 -12.79 0.58 14.22
C ALA A 293 -14.27 0.17 13.98
N GLY A 294 -14.75 0.14 12.72
CA GLY A 294 -16.13 -0.22 12.40
C GLY A 294 -17.18 0.86 12.73
N ARG A 295 -16.75 2.07 13.16
CA ARG A 295 -17.68 3.21 13.36
C ARG A 295 -18.24 3.72 12.04
N VAL A 296 -17.48 3.60 10.97
CA VAL A 296 -17.89 3.81 9.58
C VAL A 296 -17.95 2.46 8.88
N LYS A 297 -19.08 2.14 8.26
CA LYS A 297 -19.29 0.88 7.53
C LYS A 297 -18.80 0.94 6.09
N VAL A 298 -18.86 2.12 5.46
CA VAL A 298 -18.52 2.27 4.04
C VAL A 298 -17.49 3.38 3.87
N LEU A 299 -16.34 3.00 3.32
CA LEU A 299 -15.31 3.95 2.88
C LEU A 299 -15.40 4.09 1.36
N ILE A 300 -15.67 5.30 0.86
CA ILE A 300 -15.76 5.57 -0.58
C ILE A 300 -14.50 6.28 -1.02
N ALA A 301 -13.72 5.65 -1.90
CA ALA A 301 -12.41 6.13 -2.28
C ALA A 301 -12.17 6.14 -3.79
N THR A 302 -11.29 7.03 -4.24
CA THR A 302 -10.67 6.92 -5.57
C THR A 302 -9.45 6.00 -5.49
N ASP A 303 -8.99 5.45 -6.63
CA ASP A 303 -7.78 4.64 -6.69
C ASP A 303 -6.59 5.33 -6.06
N VAL A 304 -6.35 6.58 -6.42
CA VAL A 304 -5.22 7.39 -5.91
C VAL A 304 -5.29 7.52 -4.40
N ALA A 305 -6.47 7.78 -3.84
CA ALA A 305 -6.63 7.92 -2.40
C ALA A 305 -6.51 6.60 -1.63
N ALA A 306 -6.99 5.50 -2.23
CA ALA A 306 -6.97 4.16 -1.64
C ALA A 306 -5.62 3.43 -1.79
N ARG A 307 -4.70 3.99 -2.58
CA ARG A 307 -3.34 3.44 -2.71
C ARG A 307 -2.55 3.65 -1.42
N GLY A 308 -1.77 2.66 -1.03
CA GLY A 308 -0.92 2.71 0.16
C GLY A 308 -1.67 2.69 1.50
N ILE A 309 -3.01 2.59 1.52
CA ILE A 309 -3.73 2.42 2.77
C ILE A 309 -3.69 0.95 3.22
N ASP A 310 -3.36 0.76 4.49
CA ASP A 310 -3.42 -0.54 5.14
C ASP A 310 -4.87 -0.86 5.52
N ILE A 311 -5.61 -1.30 4.52
CA ILE A 311 -6.95 -1.87 4.67
C ILE A 311 -6.95 -3.17 3.89
N ALA A 312 -6.97 -4.27 4.60
CA ALA A 312 -7.05 -5.63 4.07
C ALA A 312 -8.13 -6.41 4.84
N GLN A 313 -8.41 -7.62 4.39
CA GLN A 313 -9.38 -8.52 5.03
C GLN A 313 -10.77 -7.90 5.16
N LEU A 314 -11.18 -7.16 4.13
CA LEU A 314 -12.54 -6.62 4.11
C LEU A 314 -13.54 -7.71 3.73
N PRO A 315 -14.73 -7.76 4.34
CA PRO A 315 -15.80 -8.64 3.89
C PRO A 315 -16.20 -8.40 2.45
N ALA A 316 -16.17 -7.14 2.00
CA ALA A 316 -16.56 -6.77 0.65
C ALA A 316 -15.76 -5.58 0.10
N VAL A 317 -15.52 -5.66 -1.22
CA VAL A 317 -15.02 -4.56 -2.05
C VAL A 317 -16.01 -4.33 -3.19
N VAL A 318 -16.34 -3.08 -3.47
CA VAL A 318 -17.26 -2.74 -4.55
C VAL A 318 -16.60 -1.80 -5.55
N ASN A 319 -16.45 -2.23 -6.79
CA ASN A 319 -16.15 -1.37 -7.92
C ASN A 319 -17.45 -0.68 -8.36
N TYR A 320 -17.77 0.45 -7.74
CA TYR A 320 -18.91 1.28 -8.13
C TYR A 320 -18.70 1.87 -9.52
N ASP A 321 -17.46 2.29 -9.80
CA ASP A 321 -16.95 2.58 -11.13
C ASP A 321 -15.78 1.63 -11.42
N LEU A 322 -15.70 1.10 -12.65
CA LEU A 322 -14.61 0.22 -13.06
C LEU A 322 -13.28 0.98 -13.12
N PRO A 323 -12.16 0.35 -12.78
CA PRO A 323 -10.85 0.94 -12.90
C PRO A 323 -10.44 1.06 -14.37
N ARG A 324 -9.47 1.94 -14.64
CA ARG A 324 -8.94 2.14 -16.00
C ARG A 324 -8.07 0.98 -16.48
N SER A 325 -7.38 0.30 -15.56
CA SER A 325 -6.46 -0.79 -15.87
C SER A 325 -6.84 -2.10 -15.18
N THR A 326 -6.40 -3.20 -15.76
CA THR A 326 -6.51 -4.53 -15.13
C THR A 326 -5.70 -4.63 -13.85
N THR A 327 -4.55 -3.99 -13.81
CA THR A 327 -3.68 -3.95 -12.61
C THR A 327 -4.41 -3.29 -11.45
N ASP A 328 -5.06 -2.14 -11.68
CA ASP A 328 -5.87 -1.49 -10.63
C ASP A 328 -7.03 -2.38 -10.18
N TYR A 329 -7.66 -3.11 -11.12
CA TYR A 329 -8.73 -4.04 -10.76
C TYR A 329 -8.24 -5.10 -9.76
N VAL A 330 -7.11 -5.74 -10.04
CA VAL A 330 -6.50 -6.74 -9.15
C VAL A 330 -6.15 -6.14 -7.79
N HIS A 331 -5.58 -4.94 -7.77
CA HIS A 331 -5.24 -4.24 -6.52
C HIS A 331 -6.47 -3.84 -5.69
N ARG A 332 -7.59 -3.50 -6.35
CA ARG A 332 -8.84 -3.20 -5.66
C ARG A 332 -9.45 -4.45 -5.03
N ILE A 333 -9.63 -5.53 -5.80
CA ILE A 333 -10.22 -6.76 -5.28
C ILE A 333 -9.32 -7.42 -4.23
N GLY A 334 -8.00 -7.29 -4.33
CA GLY A 334 -7.05 -7.77 -3.33
C GLY A 334 -7.11 -7.04 -1.97
N ARG A 335 -8.10 -6.16 -1.71
CA ARG A 335 -8.42 -5.65 -0.37
C ARG A 335 -9.35 -6.57 0.40
N THR A 336 -9.85 -7.63 -0.23
CA THR A 336 -10.65 -8.70 0.37
C THR A 336 -10.00 -10.06 0.12
N GLY A 337 -10.48 -11.12 0.74
CA GLY A 337 -10.06 -12.50 0.48
C GLY A 337 -8.59 -12.79 0.82
N ARG A 338 -8.08 -12.37 2.00
CA ARG A 338 -6.70 -12.62 2.44
C ARG A 338 -6.64 -13.48 3.69
N ALA A 339 -5.49 -14.13 3.91
CA ALA A 339 -5.17 -14.93 5.09
C ALA A 339 -6.12 -16.13 5.34
N GLY A 340 -6.67 -16.73 4.27
CA GLY A 340 -7.58 -17.89 4.39
C GLY A 340 -9.05 -17.53 4.63
N GLU A 341 -9.38 -16.24 4.72
CA GLU A 341 -10.78 -15.79 4.78
C GLU A 341 -11.32 -15.52 3.37
N SER A 342 -12.55 -15.97 3.10
CA SER A 342 -13.25 -15.69 1.85
C SER A 342 -13.71 -14.22 1.81
N GLY A 343 -13.66 -13.60 0.64
CA GLY A 343 -14.09 -12.23 0.45
C GLY A 343 -14.93 -12.05 -0.80
N VAL A 344 -15.69 -10.95 -0.87
CA VAL A 344 -16.56 -10.66 -2.02
C VAL A 344 -16.10 -9.39 -2.72
N ALA A 345 -15.87 -9.50 -4.03
CA ALA A 345 -15.61 -8.36 -4.91
C ALA A 345 -16.79 -8.18 -5.88
N VAL A 346 -17.51 -7.07 -5.75
CA VAL A 346 -18.66 -6.75 -6.61
C VAL A 346 -18.29 -5.66 -7.58
N SER A 347 -18.55 -5.87 -8.87
CA SER A 347 -18.39 -4.85 -9.91
C SER A 347 -19.75 -4.45 -10.49
N PHE A 348 -20.06 -3.16 -10.45
CA PHE A 348 -21.22 -2.63 -11.16
C PHE A 348 -20.86 -2.40 -12.62
N VAL A 349 -21.63 -3.02 -13.50
CA VAL A 349 -21.37 -3.02 -14.95
C VAL A 349 -22.59 -2.48 -15.68
N PRO A 350 -22.76 -1.14 -15.73
CA PRO A 350 -23.74 -0.54 -16.64
C PRO A 350 -23.45 -0.90 -18.11
N SER A 351 -24.48 -0.89 -18.96
CA SER A 351 -24.35 -1.30 -20.36
C SER A 351 -23.27 -0.55 -21.13
N ASN A 352 -23.03 0.73 -20.82
CA ASN A 352 -22.03 1.57 -21.48
C ASN A 352 -20.57 1.20 -21.15
N VAL A 353 -20.31 0.41 -20.11
CA VAL A 353 -18.96 -0.03 -19.73
C VAL A 353 -18.74 -1.55 -19.87
N GLU A 354 -19.70 -2.26 -20.43
CA GLU A 354 -19.64 -3.72 -20.64
C GLU A 354 -18.38 -4.13 -21.42
N ASN A 355 -18.08 -3.46 -22.54
CA ASN A 355 -16.89 -3.78 -23.34
C ASN A 355 -15.59 -3.55 -22.57
N HIS A 356 -15.54 -2.52 -21.73
CA HIS A 356 -14.38 -2.28 -20.89
C HIS A 356 -14.20 -3.39 -19.85
N PHE A 357 -15.26 -3.87 -19.22
CA PHE A 357 -15.18 -4.95 -18.27
C PHE A 357 -14.75 -6.27 -18.93
N ARG A 358 -15.23 -6.57 -20.15
CA ARG A 358 -14.75 -7.72 -20.93
C ARG A 358 -13.24 -7.68 -21.23
N LEU A 359 -12.67 -6.51 -21.43
CA LEU A 359 -11.22 -6.37 -21.60
C LEU A 359 -10.47 -6.71 -20.30
N ILE A 360 -11.01 -6.31 -19.14
CA ILE A 360 -10.45 -6.66 -17.83
C ILE A 360 -10.49 -8.18 -17.64
N GLU A 361 -11.65 -8.81 -17.91
CA GLU A 361 -11.82 -10.26 -17.81
C GLU A 361 -10.85 -11.02 -18.71
N LYS A 362 -10.76 -10.62 -19.98
CA LYS A 362 -9.85 -11.25 -20.96
C LYS A 362 -8.39 -11.22 -20.51
N ARG A 363 -7.94 -10.10 -19.95
CA ARG A 363 -6.55 -9.97 -19.45
C ARG A 363 -6.29 -10.76 -18.18
N GLN A 364 -7.32 -11.09 -17.41
CA GLN A 364 -7.21 -11.94 -16.22
C GLN A 364 -7.41 -13.44 -16.53
N GLY A 365 -7.80 -13.78 -17.75
CA GLY A 365 -8.16 -15.17 -18.10
C GLY A 365 -9.41 -15.67 -17.39
N LEU A 366 -10.27 -14.77 -16.93
CA LEU A 366 -11.49 -15.09 -16.17
C LEU A 366 -12.73 -14.58 -16.91
N ARG A 367 -13.88 -15.20 -16.60
CA ARG A 367 -15.19 -14.72 -17.01
C ARG A 367 -16.10 -14.68 -15.78
N VAL A 368 -16.59 -13.50 -15.44
CA VAL A 368 -17.50 -13.30 -14.31
C VAL A 368 -18.94 -13.22 -14.85
N PRO A 369 -19.83 -14.13 -14.48
CA PRO A 369 -21.22 -14.09 -14.95
C PRO A 369 -21.89 -12.76 -14.61
N ARG A 370 -22.69 -12.24 -15.53
CA ARG A 370 -23.50 -11.03 -15.29
C ARG A 370 -24.74 -11.40 -14.50
N GLU A 371 -24.86 -10.80 -13.33
CA GLU A 371 -26.02 -10.96 -12.47
C GLU A 371 -26.99 -9.78 -12.67
N VAL A 372 -28.28 -10.06 -12.57
CA VAL A 372 -29.33 -9.03 -12.44
C VAL A 372 -30.01 -9.25 -11.10
N ILE A 373 -30.10 -8.20 -10.32
CA ILE A 373 -30.74 -8.26 -8.98
C ILE A 373 -32.20 -7.86 -9.12
N ALA A 374 -33.09 -8.69 -8.58
CA ALA A 374 -34.52 -8.43 -8.58
C ALA A 374 -34.83 -7.06 -7.96
N GLY A 375 -35.63 -6.27 -8.67
CA GLY A 375 -35.93 -4.89 -8.32
C GLY A 375 -34.87 -3.86 -8.76
N PHE A 376 -33.78 -4.28 -9.43
CA PHE A 376 -32.72 -3.43 -9.99
C PHE A 376 -32.42 -3.75 -11.46
N GLU A 377 -33.37 -4.33 -12.16
CA GLU A 377 -33.24 -4.66 -13.57
C GLU A 377 -32.91 -3.39 -14.38
N PRO A 378 -31.96 -3.46 -15.33
CA PRO A 378 -31.65 -2.33 -16.21
C PRO A 378 -32.84 -1.95 -17.08
N SER A 379 -33.02 -0.65 -17.30
CA SER A 379 -34.05 -0.13 -18.21
C SER A 379 -33.75 -0.61 -19.63
N GLY A 380 -34.61 -1.43 -20.22
CA GLY A 380 -34.44 -1.99 -21.55
C GLY A 380 -33.98 -3.46 -21.62
N ALA A 381 -33.78 -4.13 -20.50
CA ALA A 381 -33.63 -5.59 -20.48
C ALA A 381 -34.98 -6.22 -20.89
N LYS A 382 -35.08 -6.72 -22.12
CA LYS A 382 -36.17 -7.64 -22.46
C LYS A 382 -35.98 -8.87 -21.59
N MET A 383 -36.97 -9.18 -20.77
CA MET A 383 -37.06 -10.48 -20.09
C MET A 383 -37.12 -11.53 -21.21
N THR A 384 -36.06 -12.30 -21.38
CA THR A 384 -36.04 -13.56 -22.13
C THR A 384 -36.18 -14.69 -21.15
#